data_1d9b30263183a52366b0be39b49c6171
#
_entry.id   1d9b30263183a52366b0be39b49c6171
#
_cell.length_a   1.000
_cell.length_b   1.000
_cell.length_c   1.000
_cell.angle_alpha   90.00
_cell.angle_beta   90.00
_cell.angle_gamma   90.00
#
_symmetry.space_group_name_H-M   'P 1'
#
loop_
_entity.id
_entity.type
_entity.pdbx_description
1 polymer ?
#
loop_
_entity_poly.entity_id
_entity_poly.type
_entity_poly.pdbx_seq_one_letter_code
_entity_poly.pdbx_strand_id
1 'polypeptide(L)'
;LLDLLLELDPEAAARISRVILSSKTSADEWAIALRNVAKGERIGRNRDYLRTRTEELITNPEWQAQPSVGYLNAFDILVYTEAIESSPLLSGLIQQKDRRDLAHASFLTMDRLVQRRPLDMLTRLKADRALQESRPEMTAQQFARADLRDISLQAIVKSWLLDPSRTPKQLQNFSAIFPNNNKLISHNL
;
A
#
# COMPACT_ATOMS: atom_id res chain seq x y z
N LEU A 1 -5.41 19.08 17.06
CA LEU A 1 -5.55 20.49 16.63
C LEU A 1 -5.59 20.59 15.09
N LEU A 2 -4.66 19.96 14.35
CA LEU A 2 -4.66 19.97 12.87
C LEU A 2 -5.95 19.40 12.28
N ASP A 3 -6.46 18.29 12.81
CA ASP A 3 -7.71 17.70 12.32
C ASP A 3 -8.93 18.63 12.55
N LEU A 4 -8.94 19.37 13.66
CA LEU A 4 -9.96 20.40 13.89
C LEU A 4 -9.82 21.56 12.88
N LEU A 5 -8.60 21.97 12.61
CA LEU A 5 -8.34 23.01 11.60
C LEU A 5 -8.78 22.52 10.20
N LEU A 6 -8.57 21.24 9.89
CA LEU A 6 -9.02 20.65 8.62
C LEU A 6 -10.53 20.79 8.40
N GLU A 7 -11.33 20.63 9.47
CA GLU A 7 -12.79 20.84 9.42
C GLU A 7 -13.21 22.29 9.23
N LEU A 8 -12.39 23.22 9.75
CA LEU A 8 -12.71 24.66 9.73
C LEU A 8 -12.13 25.36 8.50
N ASP A 9 -10.89 25.06 8.13
CA ASP A 9 -10.14 25.62 7.01
C ASP A 9 -9.18 24.59 6.43
N PRO A 10 -9.65 23.76 5.48
CA PRO A 10 -8.84 22.71 4.86
C PRO A 10 -7.55 23.22 4.21
N GLU A 11 -7.61 24.41 3.60
CA GLU A 11 -6.43 24.99 2.94
C GLU A 11 -5.37 25.44 3.96
N ALA A 12 -5.77 26.06 5.06
CA ALA A 12 -4.86 26.41 6.15
C ALA A 12 -4.24 25.16 6.78
N ALA A 13 -5.04 24.12 7.02
CA ALA A 13 -4.56 22.84 7.54
C ALA A 13 -3.50 22.24 6.61
N ALA A 14 -3.75 22.22 5.30
CA ALA A 14 -2.80 21.71 4.31
C ALA A 14 -1.51 22.54 4.26
N ARG A 15 -1.59 23.88 4.31
CA ARG A 15 -0.40 24.74 4.35
C ARG A 15 0.48 24.48 5.57
N ILE A 16 -0.12 24.42 6.77
CA ILE A 16 0.60 24.11 8.02
C ILE A 16 1.22 22.72 7.95
N SER A 17 0.47 21.74 7.45
CA SER A 17 0.95 20.37 7.28
C SER A 17 2.17 20.30 6.36
N ARG A 18 2.23 21.08 5.30
CA ARG A 18 3.42 21.16 4.43
C ARG A 18 4.65 21.73 5.15
N VAL A 19 4.45 22.68 6.08
CA VAL A 19 5.54 23.17 6.93
C VAL A 19 6.07 22.06 7.84
N ILE A 20 5.18 21.28 8.46
CA ILE A 20 5.58 20.13 9.27
C ILE A 20 6.37 19.10 8.43
N LEU A 21 5.90 18.78 7.23
CA LEU A 21 6.56 17.86 6.30
C LEU A 21 7.89 18.39 5.74
N SER A 22 8.21 19.66 5.92
CA SER A 22 9.53 20.24 5.58
C SER A 22 10.53 20.17 6.73
N SER A 23 10.12 19.77 7.91
CA SER A 23 10.95 19.68 9.13
C SER A 23 11.07 18.22 9.59
N LYS A 24 12.21 17.88 10.24
CA LYS A 24 12.41 16.57 10.85
C LYS A 24 11.80 16.56 12.25
N THR A 25 10.50 16.30 12.33
CA THR A 25 9.77 16.17 13.60
C THR A 25 9.67 14.69 14.01
N SER A 26 8.46 14.14 14.12
CA SER A 26 8.23 12.73 14.42
C SER A 26 7.44 12.03 13.32
N ALA A 27 7.49 10.71 13.28
CA ALA A 27 6.70 9.92 12.35
C ALA A 27 5.18 10.16 12.50
N ASP A 28 4.72 10.34 13.74
CA ASP A 28 3.29 10.59 14.02
C ASP A 28 2.85 11.97 13.52
N GLU A 29 3.67 12.99 13.69
CA GLU A 29 3.38 14.33 13.16
C GLU A 29 3.38 14.33 11.63
N TRP A 30 4.32 13.63 11.01
CA TRP A 30 4.33 13.46 9.56
C TRP A 30 3.11 12.71 9.06
N ALA A 31 2.70 11.62 9.73
CA ALA A 31 1.51 10.86 9.36
C ALA A 31 0.23 11.71 9.41
N ILE A 32 0.08 12.51 10.49
CA ILE A 32 -1.03 13.45 10.63
C ILE A 32 -0.97 14.52 9.54
N ALA A 33 0.20 15.08 9.28
CA ALA A 33 0.38 16.12 8.27
C ALA A 33 0.09 15.59 6.86
N LEU A 34 0.57 14.39 6.50
CA LEU A 34 0.26 13.74 5.23
C LEU A 34 -1.26 13.55 5.04
N ARG A 35 -1.96 13.09 6.09
CA ARG A 35 -3.41 12.92 6.06
C ARG A 35 -4.12 14.26 5.84
N ASN A 36 -3.68 15.32 6.50
CA ASN A 36 -4.28 16.65 6.37
C ASN A 36 -4.03 17.24 4.97
N VAL A 37 -2.86 17.06 4.38
CA VAL A 37 -2.61 17.43 2.97
C VAL A 37 -3.51 16.63 2.03
N ALA A 38 -3.62 15.31 2.27
CA ALA A 38 -4.44 14.43 1.44
C ALA A 38 -5.92 14.82 1.42
N LYS A 39 -6.46 15.23 2.56
CA LYS A 39 -7.87 15.63 2.71
C LYS A 39 -8.13 17.10 2.38
N GLY A 40 -7.18 17.99 2.68
CA GLY A 40 -7.32 19.42 2.49
C GLY A 40 -7.07 19.92 1.06
N GLU A 41 -6.44 19.11 0.23
CA GLU A 41 -6.09 19.49 -1.14
C GLU A 41 -6.64 18.49 -2.17
N ARG A 42 -6.85 18.97 -3.40
CA ARG A 42 -7.29 18.08 -4.49
C ARG A 42 -6.21 17.06 -4.85
N ILE A 43 -6.53 15.78 -4.81
CA ILE A 43 -5.63 14.64 -5.00
C ILE A 43 -4.79 14.72 -6.30
N GLY A 44 -5.40 15.16 -7.40
CA GLY A 44 -4.73 15.19 -8.72
C GLY A 44 -3.51 16.11 -8.80
N ARG A 45 -3.43 17.15 -7.95
CA ARG A 45 -2.28 18.08 -7.90
C ARG A 45 -1.17 17.66 -6.96
N ASN A 46 -1.49 16.79 -5.98
CA ASN A 46 -0.59 16.48 -4.87
C ASN A 46 -0.21 15.01 -4.81
N ARG A 47 -0.66 14.19 -5.76
CA ARG A 47 -0.44 12.74 -5.77
C ARG A 47 1.06 12.39 -5.62
N ASP A 48 1.91 12.95 -6.48
CA ASP A 48 3.33 12.65 -6.46
C ASP A 48 4.04 13.21 -5.23
N TYR A 49 3.63 14.39 -4.76
CA TYR A 49 4.14 14.96 -3.52
C TYR A 49 3.82 14.04 -2.33
N LEU A 50 2.55 13.65 -2.18
CA LEU A 50 2.12 12.75 -1.10
C LEU A 50 2.83 11.40 -1.17
N ARG A 51 2.92 10.81 -2.36
CA ARG A 51 3.66 9.56 -2.56
C ARG A 51 5.11 9.70 -2.10
N THR A 52 5.82 10.69 -2.61
CA THR A 52 7.25 10.91 -2.29
C THR A 52 7.46 11.13 -0.80
N ARG A 53 6.66 12.00 -0.16
CA ARG A 53 6.78 12.24 1.29
C ARG A 53 6.41 11.01 2.12
N THR A 54 5.46 10.21 1.67
CA THR A 54 5.12 8.94 2.33
C THR A 54 6.26 7.92 2.19
N GLU A 55 6.85 7.80 1.01
CA GLU A 55 8.03 6.95 0.80
C GLU A 55 9.22 7.39 1.67
N GLU A 56 9.46 8.69 1.81
CA GLU A 56 10.48 9.25 2.72
C GLU A 56 10.20 8.85 4.18
N LEU A 57 8.95 8.97 4.64
CA LEU A 57 8.55 8.55 5.97
C LEU A 57 8.80 7.05 6.15
N ILE A 58 8.32 6.23 5.22
CA ILE A 58 8.41 4.77 5.29
C ILE A 58 9.87 4.28 5.27
N THR A 59 10.75 4.96 4.52
CA THR A 59 12.16 4.57 4.39
C THR A 59 13.08 5.18 5.43
N ASN A 60 12.58 6.05 6.31
CA ASN A 60 13.39 6.65 7.37
C ASN A 60 13.85 5.57 8.37
N PRO A 61 15.18 5.33 8.53
CA PRO A 61 15.69 4.23 9.34
C PRO A 61 15.41 4.39 10.83
N GLU A 62 15.36 5.62 11.34
CA GLU A 62 15.06 5.89 12.76
C GLU A 62 13.60 5.52 13.08
N TRP A 63 12.67 5.90 12.19
CA TRP A 63 11.26 5.61 12.35
C TRP A 63 10.92 4.14 12.07
N GLN A 64 11.67 3.53 11.14
CA GLN A 64 11.58 2.08 10.93
C GLN A 64 12.03 1.29 12.15
N ALA A 65 13.06 1.73 12.87
CA ALA A 65 13.61 1.01 14.02
C ALA A 65 12.57 0.80 15.12
N GLN A 66 11.71 1.81 15.35
CA GLN A 66 10.63 1.79 16.34
C GLN A 66 9.36 2.39 15.74
N PRO A 67 8.62 1.64 14.89
CA PRO A 67 7.46 2.16 14.21
C PRO A 67 6.32 2.44 15.20
N SER A 68 5.88 3.69 15.20
CA SER A 68 4.69 4.11 15.92
C SER A 68 3.41 3.68 15.17
N VAL A 69 2.27 3.80 15.84
CA VAL A 69 0.97 3.59 15.18
C VAL A 69 0.77 4.59 14.03
N GLY A 70 1.15 5.85 14.22
CA GLY A 70 1.07 6.87 13.16
C GLY A 70 1.94 6.52 11.97
N TYR A 71 3.18 6.05 12.19
CA TYR A 71 4.06 5.56 11.13
C TYR A 71 3.38 4.46 10.29
N LEU A 72 2.80 3.44 10.94
CA LEU A 72 2.12 2.35 10.23
C LEU A 72 0.87 2.84 9.49
N ASN A 73 0.15 3.81 10.04
CA ASN A 73 -1.02 4.39 9.43
C ASN A 73 -0.69 5.25 8.19
N ALA A 74 0.53 5.78 8.09
CA ALA A 74 0.95 6.57 6.92
C ALA A 74 0.95 5.76 5.61
N PHE A 75 1.05 4.43 5.69
CA PHE A 75 0.95 3.56 4.51
C PHE A 75 -0.38 3.72 3.75
N ASP A 76 -1.46 4.11 4.43
CA ASP A 76 -2.76 4.34 3.80
C ASP A 76 -2.75 5.50 2.79
N ILE A 77 -1.81 6.43 2.92
CA ILE A 77 -1.62 7.52 1.94
C ILE A 77 -1.25 6.95 0.55
N LEU A 78 -0.47 5.87 0.50
CA LEU A 78 -0.16 5.20 -0.77
C LEU A 78 -1.41 4.59 -1.41
N VAL A 79 -2.34 4.06 -0.60
CA VAL A 79 -3.63 3.57 -1.08
C VAL A 79 -4.50 4.72 -1.57
N TYR A 80 -4.58 5.80 -0.79
CA TYR A 80 -5.36 6.99 -1.13
C TYR A 80 -4.91 7.62 -2.45
N THR A 81 -3.61 7.68 -2.68
CA THR A 81 -3.02 8.22 -3.90
C THR A 81 -2.94 7.20 -5.05
N GLU A 82 -3.39 5.96 -4.83
CA GLU A 82 -3.24 4.85 -5.78
C GLU A 82 -1.80 4.71 -6.30
N ALA A 83 -0.83 4.81 -5.39
CA ALA A 83 0.60 4.85 -5.69
C ALA A 83 1.16 3.47 -6.08
N ILE A 84 0.76 2.95 -7.24
CA ILE A 84 1.24 1.65 -7.75
C ILE A 84 2.75 1.65 -7.99
N GLU A 85 3.36 2.81 -8.19
CA GLU A 85 4.80 3.01 -8.36
C GLU A 85 5.59 2.61 -7.11
N SER A 86 4.97 2.68 -5.93
CA SER A 86 5.57 2.26 -4.64
C SER A 86 5.60 0.73 -4.46
N SER A 87 5.07 -0.05 -5.41
CA SER A 87 5.04 -1.51 -5.29
C SER A 87 6.41 -2.17 -5.07
N PRO A 88 7.54 -1.71 -5.66
CA PRO A 88 8.85 -2.29 -5.36
C PRO A 88 9.30 -2.04 -3.91
N LEU A 89 9.02 -0.85 -3.35
CA LEU A 89 9.30 -0.54 -1.95
C LEU A 89 8.48 -1.46 -1.02
N LEU A 90 7.17 -1.56 -1.26
CA LEU A 90 6.28 -2.42 -0.48
C LEU A 90 6.70 -3.89 -0.57
N SER A 91 7.07 -4.37 -1.76
CA SER A 91 7.59 -5.72 -1.97
C SER A 91 8.85 -6.00 -1.13
N GLY A 92 9.80 -5.07 -1.13
CA GLY A 92 11.00 -5.18 -0.31
C GLY A 92 10.70 -5.27 1.19
N LEU A 93 9.75 -4.47 1.68
CA LEU A 93 9.34 -4.51 3.09
C LEU A 93 8.60 -5.81 3.46
N ILE A 94 7.74 -6.33 2.58
CA ILE A 94 7.04 -7.61 2.78
C ILE A 94 8.03 -8.79 2.92
N GLN A 95 9.17 -8.72 2.26
CA GLN A 95 10.18 -9.77 2.27
C GLN A 95 11.04 -9.78 3.56
N GLN A 96 11.04 -8.71 4.34
CA GLN A 96 11.73 -8.65 5.64
C GLN A 96 11.08 -9.62 6.63
N LYS A 97 11.84 -10.64 7.08
CA LYS A 97 11.30 -11.73 7.93
C LYS A 97 11.23 -11.34 9.40
N ASP A 98 12.11 -10.48 9.83
CA ASP A 98 12.30 -9.99 11.21
C ASP A 98 11.44 -8.76 11.55
N ARG A 99 10.82 -8.14 10.56
CA ARG A 99 9.98 -6.94 10.69
C ARG A 99 8.54 -7.23 10.30
N ARG A 100 7.85 -7.99 11.14
CA ARG A 100 6.45 -8.42 10.87
C ARG A 100 5.47 -7.26 10.77
N ASP A 101 5.68 -6.21 11.54
CA ASP A 101 4.90 -4.97 11.53
C ASP A 101 4.93 -4.28 10.16
N LEU A 102 6.13 -4.03 9.64
CA LEU A 102 6.33 -3.42 8.31
C LEU A 102 5.85 -4.33 7.19
N ALA A 103 6.16 -5.63 7.28
CA ALA A 103 5.72 -6.60 6.28
C ALA A 103 4.18 -6.67 6.23
N HIS A 104 3.51 -6.61 7.38
CA HIS A 104 2.05 -6.63 7.46
C HIS A 104 1.43 -5.34 6.90
N ALA A 105 1.91 -4.16 7.32
CA ALA A 105 1.43 -2.87 6.80
C ALA A 105 1.60 -2.78 5.28
N SER A 106 2.77 -3.20 4.77
CA SER A 106 3.06 -3.22 3.33
C SER A 106 2.16 -4.21 2.57
N PHE A 107 1.88 -5.38 3.16
CA PHE A 107 0.96 -6.35 2.57
C PHE A 107 -0.47 -5.80 2.47
N LEU A 108 -0.98 -5.18 3.55
CA LEU A 108 -2.31 -4.57 3.56
C LEU A 108 -2.43 -3.47 2.50
N THR A 109 -1.41 -2.61 2.41
CA THR A 109 -1.34 -1.54 1.41
C THR A 109 -1.36 -2.10 0.00
N MET A 110 -0.51 -3.10 -0.28
CA MET A 110 -0.44 -3.74 -1.58
C MET A 110 -1.76 -4.43 -1.96
N ASP A 111 -2.40 -5.12 -1.00
CA ASP A 111 -3.70 -5.75 -1.21
C ASP A 111 -4.81 -4.72 -1.53
N ARG A 112 -4.78 -3.55 -0.88
CA ARG A 112 -5.69 -2.45 -1.17
C ARG A 112 -5.41 -1.83 -2.54
N LEU A 113 -4.15 -1.69 -2.93
CA LEU A 113 -3.78 -1.24 -4.28
C LEU A 113 -4.24 -2.22 -5.36
N VAL A 114 -4.18 -3.54 -5.11
CA VAL A 114 -4.77 -4.56 -6.00
C VAL A 114 -6.28 -4.34 -6.16
N GLN A 115 -7.00 -4.01 -5.09
CA GLN A 115 -8.44 -3.73 -5.18
C GLN A 115 -8.76 -2.44 -5.96
N ARG A 116 -7.90 -1.42 -5.88
CA ARG A 116 -8.07 -0.13 -6.58
C ARG A 116 -7.62 -0.16 -8.04
N ARG A 117 -6.49 -0.81 -8.30
CA ARG A 117 -5.80 -0.87 -9.59
C ARG A 117 -5.41 -2.32 -9.93
N PRO A 118 -6.42 -3.23 -10.10
CA PRO A 118 -6.16 -4.67 -10.16
C PRO A 118 -5.25 -5.06 -11.32
N LEU A 119 -5.47 -4.57 -12.53
CA LEU A 119 -4.67 -4.96 -13.69
C LEU A 119 -3.21 -4.53 -13.55
N ASP A 120 -2.99 -3.27 -13.18
CA ASP A 120 -1.64 -2.72 -13.00
C ASP A 120 -0.87 -3.46 -11.91
N MET A 121 -1.53 -3.68 -10.77
CA MET A 121 -0.90 -4.34 -9.63
C MET A 121 -0.65 -5.82 -9.86
N LEU A 122 -1.60 -6.57 -10.43
CA LEU A 122 -1.39 -7.98 -10.73
C LEU A 122 -0.32 -8.19 -11.81
N THR A 123 -0.19 -7.24 -12.75
CA THR A 123 0.90 -7.26 -13.73
C THR A 123 2.27 -7.11 -13.05
N ARG A 124 2.39 -6.16 -12.12
CA ARG A 124 3.62 -5.95 -11.33
C ARG A 124 3.94 -7.15 -10.44
N LEU A 125 2.94 -7.66 -9.72
CA LEU A 125 3.07 -8.84 -8.87
C LEU A 125 3.47 -10.09 -9.65
N LYS A 126 2.96 -10.27 -10.87
CA LYS A 126 3.37 -11.35 -11.76
C LYS A 126 4.83 -11.24 -12.18
N ALA A 127 5.34 -10.04 -12.37
CA ALA A 127 6.74 -9.79 -12.71
C ALA A 127 7.68 -9.93 -11.50
N ASP A 128 7.19 -9.75 -10.28
CA ASP A 128 7.98 -9.82 -9.04
C ASP A 128 8.16 -11.28 -8.57
N ARG A 129 9.10 -11.98 -9.17
CA ARG A 129 9.40 -13.39 -8.83
C ARG A 129 9.92 -13.52 -7.40
N ALA A 130 10.74 -12.59 -6.93
CA ALA A 130 11.32 -12.64 -5.58
C ALA A 130 10.24 -12.60 -4.50
N LEU A 131 9.23 -11.74 -4.65
CA LEU A 131 8.09 -11.71 -3.75
C LEU A 131 7.27 -13.00 -3.82
N GLN A 132 7.01 -13.51 -5.02
CA GLN A 132 6.23 -14.73 -5.22
C GLN A 132 6.90 -15.96 -4.60
N GLU A 133 8.22 -16.04 -4.63
CA GLU A 133 9.00 -17.12 -4.02
C GLU A 133 9.09 -16.98 -2.50
N SER A 134 9.31 -15.77 -2.00
CA SER A 134 9.48 -15.51 -0.56
C SER A 134 8.16 -15.51 0.21
N ARG A 135 7.04 -15.12 -0.44
CA ARG A 135 5.71 -14.96 0.16
C ARG A 135 4.59 -15.56 -0.72
N PRO A 136 4.64 -16.85 -1.02
CA PRO A 136 3.73 -17.50 -1.97
C PRO A 136 2.25 -17.40 -1.56
N GLU A 137 1.96 -17.47 -0.25
CA GLU A 137 0.60 -17.38 0.27
C GLU A 137 0.00 -15.98 0.08
N MET A 138 0.78 -14.94 0.41
CA MET A 138 0.36 -13.53 0.24
C MET A 138 0.11 -13.21 -1.23
N THR A 139 0.97 -13.68 -2.12
CA THR A 139 0.81 -13.48 -3.56
C THR A 139 -0.43 -14.18 -4.09
N ALA A 140 -0.68 -15.44 -3.68
CA ALA A 140 -1.88 -16.15 -4.06
C ALA A 140 -3.17 -15.46 -3.60
N GLN A 141 -3.17 -14.88 -2.39
CA GLN A 141 -4.29 -14.07 -1.88
C GLN A 141 -4.58 -12.85 -2.75
N GLN A 142 -3.54 -12.18 -3.25
CA GLN A 142 -3.68 -11.01 -4.10
C GLN A 142 -4.24 -11.38 -5.49
N PHE A 143 -3.75 -12.47 -6.11
CA PHE A 143 -4.32 -12.97 -7.37
C PHE A 143 -5.77 -13.45 -7.21
N ALA A 144 -6.14 -13.99 -6.05
CA ALA A 144 -7.51 -14.40 -5.77
C ALA A 144 -8.53 -13.23 -5.64
N ARG A 145 -8.04 -11.98 -5.65
CA ARG A 145 -8.86 -10.76 -5.70
C ARG A 145 -9.41 -10.44 -7.08
N ALA A 146 -8.86 -11.04 -8.14
CA ALA A 146 -9.23 -10.71 -9.51
C ALA A 146 -10.71 -11.03 -9.79
N ASP A 147 -11.41 -10.07 -10.34
CA ASP A 147 -12.75 -10.29 -10.91
C ASP A 147 -12.61 -10.93 -12.29
N LEU A 148 -12.87 -12.24 -12.38
CA LEU A 148 -12.73 -12.98 -13.64
C LEU A 148 -13.82 -12.66 -14.69
N ARG A 149 -14.75 -11.76 -14.41
CA ARG A 149 -15.64 -11.20 -15.42
C ARG A 149 -14.92 -10.18 -16.30
N ASP A 150 -13.83 -9.58 -15.80
CA ASP A 150 -12.93 -8.74 -16.59
C ASP A 150 -11.96 -9.65 -17.39
N ILE A 151 -12.03 -9.55 -18.73
CA ILE A 151 -11.22 -10.35 -19.66
C ILE A 151 -9.71 -10.13 -19.43
N SER A 152 -9.30 -8.90 -19.11
CA SER A 152 -7.90 -8.57 -18.88
C SER A 152 -7.39 -9.22 -17.58
N LEU A 153 -8.22 -9.19 -16.53
CA LEU A 153 -7.91 -9.86 -15.26
C LEU A 153 -7.95 -11.38 -15.41
N GLN A 154 -8.90 -11.91 -16.17
CA GLN A 154 -8.94 -13.34 -16.49
C GLN A 154 -7.66 -13.79 -17.18
N ALA A 155 -7.17 -13.02 -18.18
CA ALA A 155 -5.96 -13.35 -18.92
C ALA A 155 -4.72 -13.37 -18.02
N ILE A 156 -4.56 -12.37 -17.13
CA ILE A 156 -3.40 -12.31 -16.24
C ILE A 156 -3.42 -13.42 -15.19
N VAL A 157 -4.58 -13.71 -14.59
CA VAL A 157 -4.73 -14.81 -13.62
C VAL A 157 -4.48 -16.15 -14.30
N LYS A 158 -5.07 -16.40 -15.47
CA LYS A 158 -4.82 -17.62 -16.26
C LYS A 158 -3.34 -17.81 -16.53
N SER A 159 -2.65 -16.75 -16.98
CA SER A 159 -1.23 -16.84 -17.29
C SER A 159 -0.35 -17.02 -16.03
N TRP A 160 -0.80 -16.56 -14.86
CA TRP A 160 -0.13 -16.80 -13.58
C TRP A 160 -0.35 -18.24 -13.11
N LEU A 161 -1.58 -18.76 -13.20
CA LEU A 161 -1.90 -20.14 -12.80
C LEU A 161 -1.21 -21.20 -13.66
N LEU A 162 -1.03 -20.93 -14.96
CA LEU A 162 -0.40 -21.84 -15.92
C LEU A 162 1.13 -21.70 -16.00
N ASP A 163 1.73 -20.79 -15.23
CA ASP A 163 3.18 -20.66 -15.18
C ASP A 163 3.80 -21.91 -14.54
N PRO A 164 4.69 -22.65 -15.23
CA PRO A 164 5.27 -23.89 -14.73
C PRO A 164 6.11 -23.73 -13.46
N SER A 165 6.48 -22.50 -13.12
CA SER A 165 7.17 -22.19 -11.86
C SER A 165 6.23 -22.16 -10.63
N ARG A 166 4.91 -22.28 -10.83
CA ARG A 166 3.95 -22.28 -9.71
C ARG A 166 4.10 -23.53 -8.86
N THR A 167 4.25 -23.32 -7.56
CA THR A 167 4.31 -24.43 -6.60
C THR A 167 2.91 -24.96 -6.30
N PRO A 168 2.78 -26.25 -5.94
CA PRO A 168 1.49 -26.80 -5.50
C PRO A 168 0.87 -26.01 -4.36
N LYS A 169 1.69 -25.47 -3.44
CA LYS A 169 1.25 -24.64 -2.31
C LYS A 169 0.61 -23.32 -2.77
N GLN A 170 1.19 -22.66 -3.79
CA GLN A 170 0.60 -21.44 -4.36
C GLN A 170 -0.78 -21.72 -4.98
N LEU A 171 -0.90 -22.80 -5.73
CA LEU A 171 -2.17 -23.20 -6.36
C LEU A 171 -3.22 -23.57 -5.32
N GLN A 172 -2.82 -24.33 -4.29
CA GLN A 172 -3.69 -24.69 -3.17
C GLN A 172 -4.19 -23.44 -2.43
N ASN A 173 -3.30 -22.50 -2.11
CA ASN A 173 -3.68 -21.27 -1.42
C ASN A 173 -4.64 -20.43 -2.28
N PHE A 174 -4.37 -20.30 -3.57
CA PHE A 174 -5.28 -19.60 -4.48
C PHE A 174 -6.66 -20.27 -4.48
N SER A 175 -6.75 -21.56 -4.69
CA SER A 175 -8.04 -22.30 -4.77
C SER A 175 -8.82 -22.29 -3.46
N ALA A 176 -8.11 -22.24 -2.31
CA ALA A 176 -8.75 -22.22 -0.99
C ALA A 176 -9.44 -20.88 -0.67
N ILE A 177 -9.00 -19.79 -1.29
CA ILE A 177 -9.49 -18.44 -0.98
C ILE A 177 -10.18 -17.74 -2.15
N PHE A 178 -10.10 -18.28 -3.36
CA PHE A 178 -10.75 -17.69 -4.53
C PHE A 178 -12.27 -17.94 -4.52
N PRO A 179 -13.12 -16.91 -4.76
CA PRO A 179 -12.77 -15.51 -4.91
C PRO A 179 -12.53 -14.83 -3.55
N ASN A 180 -11.43 -14.05 -3.44
CA ASN A 180 -11.12 -13.33 -2.20
C ASN A 180 -11.89 -12.00 -2.14
N ASN A 181 -13.08 -12.05 -1.57
CA ASN A 181 -13.96 -10.90 -1.39
C ASN A 181 -13.82 -10.20 -0.02
N ASN A 182 -12.87 -10.64 0.81
CA ASN A 182 -12.64 -10.05 2.12
C ASN A 182 -12.21 -8.59 1.97
N LYS A 183 -12.94 -7.68 2.59
CA LYS A 183 -12.58 -6.27 2.65
C LYS A 183 -11.63 -6.08 3.84
N LEU A 184 -10.41 -5.66 3.54
CA LEU A 184 -9.52 -5.15 4.57
C LEU A 184 -9.95 -3.72 4.90
N ILE A 185 -10.13 -3.43 6.18
CA ILE A 185 -10.58 -2.13 6.66
C ILE A 185 -9.33 -1.28 6.91
N SER A 186 -9.24 -0.13 6.20
CA SER A 186 -8.35 0.96 6.58
C SER A 186 -9.14 1.93 7.46
N HIS A 187 -8.57 2.33 8.60
CA HIS A 187 -9.25 3.20 9.55
C HIS A 187 -8.82 4.68 9.44
N ASN A 188 -7.93 5.03 8.50
CA ASN A 188 -7.23 6.31 8.55
C ASN A 188 -7.59 7.30 7.44
N LEU A 189 -8.24 6.87 6.37
CA LEU A 189 -8.65 7.73 5.23
C LEU A 189 -10.03 7.37 4.72
#